data_2d7256270565f5bcda4b66aa50494b4c
#
_entry.id   2d7256270565f5bcda4b66aa50494b4c
#
_cell.length_a   1.000
_cell.length_b   1.000
_cell.length_c   1.000
_cell.angle_alpha   90.00
_cell.angle_beta   90.00
_cell.angle_gamma   90.00
#
_symmetry.space_group_name_H-M   'P 1'
#
loop_
_entity.id
_entity.type
_entity.pdbx_description
1 polymer ?
#
loop_
_entity_poly.entity_id
_entity_poly.type
_entity_poly.pdbx_seq_one_letter_code
_entity_poly.pdbx_strand_id
1 'polypeptide(L)'
;MSGTPPLVDDAVRWVRPHTPRGGPSAVTVAELQERHWPAVREIYATGIATGQATFESQPPDWARFAAGKPAHLRHVAMDEGGTVLGWVAASPVSARPVYAGVVEESVYVHPSAAGRGVGRLLLQALIASAEAAGVWTIEAKIFPENTASLALHQKLGFEPVGVRRRLGRMSHGPHAGQWRDVILLERRSATIGS
;
A
#
# COMPACT_ATOMS: atom_id res chain seq x y z
N MET A 1 -10.23 21.69 81.30
CA MET A 1 -9.83 22.53 80.17
C MET A 1 -9.72 21.64 78.97
N SER A 2 -10.74 21.71 78.16
CA SER A 2 -10.94 20.85 76.99
C SER A 2 -10.41 21.52 75.79
N GLY A 3 -9.43 20.93 75.14
CA GLY A 3 -8.90 21.40 73.83
C GLY A 3 -9.23 20.35 72.77
N THR A 4 -10.17 20.66 71.88
CA THR A 4 -10.49 19.89 70.70
C THR A 4 -9.47 20.17 69.60
N PRO A 5 -8.84 19.17 68.96
CA PRO A 5 -7.98 19.42 67.79
C PRO A 5 -8.82 19.67 66.51
N PRO A 6 -8.29 20.45 65.55
CA PRO A 6 -9.01 20.75 64.31
C PRO A 6 -9.02 19.60 63.34
N LEU A 7 -10.17 19.44 62.68
CA LEU A 7 -10.42 18.55 61.54
C LEU A 7 -9.55 19.01 60.34
N VAL A 8 -8.63 18.18 59.88
CA VAL A 8 -7.95 18.32 58.61
C VAL A 8 -8.83 17.69 57.52
N ASP A 9 -9.33 18.55 56.66
CA ASP A 9 -10.09 18.20 55.46
C ASP A 9 -9.11 17.76 54.40
N ASP A 10 -8.83 16.46 54.32
CA ASP A 10 -8.04 15.86 53.23
C ASP A 10 -8.94 15.59 52.03
N ALA A 11 -9.13 16.64 51.22
CA ALA A 11 -9.73 16.51 49.90
C ALA A 11 -8.81 15.68 48.99
N VAL A 12 -9.06 14.37 48.97
CA VAL A 12 -8.43 13.44 48.00
C VAL A 12 -8.85 13.85 46.61
N ARG A 13 -7.95 14.54 45.96
CA ARG A 13 -8.06 14.98 44.54
C ARG A 13 -7.93 13.74 43.66
N TRP A 14 -9.04 13.17 43.25
CA TRP A 14 -9.09 12.09 42.26
C TRP A 14 -8.50 12.59 40.94
N VAL A 15 -7.26 12.23 40.67
CA VAL A 15 -6.67 12.35 39.33
C VAL A 15 -7.40 11.36 38.43
N ARG A 16 -8.21 11.88 37.53
CA ARG A 16 -8.85 11.06 36.49
C ARG A 16 -7.76 10.35 35.71
N PRO A 17 -7.82 9.02 35.51
CA PRO A 17 -6.86 8.33 34.68
C PRO A 17 -6.94 8.91 33.26
N HIS A 18 -5.80 9.31 32.74
CA HIS A 18 -5.65 9.76 31.35
C HIS A 18 -5.93 8.56 30.46
N THR A 19 -7.11 8.51 29.87
CA THR A 19 -7.46 7.53 28.84
C THR A 19 -6.58 7.87 27.63
N PRO A 20 -5.66 7.01 27.15
CA PRO A 20 -4.97 7.26 25.92
C PRO A 20 -6.01 7.26 24.80
N ARG A 21 -6.23 8.42 24.19
CA ARG A 21 -7.01 8.53 22.95
C ARG A 21 -6.16 7.90 21.85
N GLY A 22 -6.61 6.75 21.34
CA GLY A 22 -6.02 6.16 20.16
C GLY A 22 -6.03 4.64 20.20
N GLY A 23 -7.23 4.03 20.14
CA GLY A 23 -7.33 2.72 19.50
C GLY A 23 -6.86 2.85 18.04
N PRO A 24 -6.46 1.75 17.36
CA PRO A 24 -6.07 1.84 15.97
C PRO A 24 -7.24 2.43 15.19
N SER A 25 -7.05 3.65 14.63
CA SER A 25 -8.04 4.29 13.76
C SER A 25 -8.44 3.31 12.68
N ALA A 26 -9.73 3.08 12.51
CA ALA A 26 -10.24 2.18 11.48
C ALA A 26 -9.75 2.65 10.11
N VAL A 27 -9.22 1.71 9.33
CA VAL A 27 -8.78 1.96 7.95
C VAL A 27 -9.85 1.44 7.02
N THR A 28 -10.36 2.30 6.14
CA THR A 28 -11.31 1.94 5.09
C THR A 28 -10.63 1.87 3.75
N VAL A 29 -11.09 0.96 2.87
CA VAL A 29 -10.61 0.86 1.49
C VAL A 29 -11.77 1.22 0.56
N ALA A 30 -11.49 2.08 -0.42
CA ALA A 30 -12.44 2.53 -1.42
C ALA A 30 -11.80 2.59 -2.82
N GLU A 31 -12.63 2.73 -3.87
CA GLU A 31 -12.14 2.96 -5.22
C GLU A 31 -11.31 4.26 -5.29
N LEU A 32 -10.15 4.20 -5.95
CA LEU A 32 -9.30 5.35 -6.20
C LEU A 32 -9.90 6.19 -7.34
N GLN A 33 -10.31 7.42 -7.00
CA GLN A 33 -10.88 8.40 -7.91
C GLN A 33 -9.97 9.63 -8.02
N GLU A 34 -10.24 10.50 -9.00
CA GLU A 34 -9.42 11.70 -9.28
C GLU A 34 -9.24 12.60 -8.06
N ARG A 35 -10.27 12.75 -7.23
CA ARG A 35 -10.18 13.54 -5.99
C ARG A 35 -9.10 13.07 -5.00
N HIS A 36 -8.69 11.80 -5.07
CA HIS A 36 -7.63 11.25 -4.22
C HIS A 36 -6.24 11.49 -4.81
N TRP A 37 -6.16 11.90 -6.10
CA TRP A 37 -4.91 11.97 -6.83
C TRP A 37 -3.82 12.84 -6.20
N PRO A 38 -4.13 14.03 -5.63
CA PRO A 38 -3.09 14.84 -4.98
C PRO A 38 -2.32 14.06 -3.91
N ALA A 39 -3.04 13.38 -3.00
CA ALA A 39 -2.43 12.58 -1.94
C ALA A 39 -1.76 11.30 -2.47
N VAL A 40 -2.39 10.63 -3.43
CA VAL A 40 -1.83 9.44 -4.10
C VAL A 40 -0.51 9.79 -4.80
N ARG A 41 -0.45 10.93 -5.50
CA ARG A 41 0.75 11.41 -6.18
C ARG A 41 1.89 11.70 -5.19
N GLU A 42 1.58 12.27 -4.02
CA GLU A 42 2.56 12.52 -2.97
C GLU A 42 3.15 11.21 -2.41
N ILE A 43 2.29 10.23 -2.10
CA ILE A 43 2.71 8.90 -1.64
C ILE A 43 3.59 8.22 -2.71
N TYR A 44 3.19 8.32 -3.98
CA TYR A 44 3.96 7.77 -5.09
C TYR A 44 5.32 8.44 -5.22
N ALA A 45 5.39 9.78 -5.17
CA ALA A 45 6.63 10.54 -5.21
C ALA A 45 7.58 10.17 -4.05
N THR A 46 7.02 9.98 -2.85
CA THR A 46 7.78 9.53 -1.67
C THR A 46 8.37 8.15 -1.90
N GLY A 47 7.60 7.21 -2.45
CA GLY A 47 8.09 5.88 -2.80
C GLY A 47 9.19 5.92 -3.87
N ILE A 48 9.03 6.72 -4.93
CA ILE A 48 10.04 6.95 -5.97
C ILE A 48 11.36 7.45 -5.36
N ALA A 49 11.27 8.43 -4.47
CA ALA A 49 12.43 9.05 -3.82
C ALA A 49 13.30 8.05 -3.04
N THR A 50 12.73 6.95 -2.55
CA THR A 50 13.49 5.89 -1.88
C THR A 50 14.47 5.16 -2.80
N GLY A 51 14.22 5.15 -4.12
CA GLY A 51 14.93 4.33 -5.10
C GLY A 51 14.69 2.82 -4.92
N GLN A 52 13.72 2.41 -4.09
CA GLN A 52 13.43 1.00 -3.78
C GLN A 52 12.05 0.52 -4.24
N ALA A 53 11.28 1.38 -4.93
CA ALA A 53 9.91 1.04 -5.29
C ALA A 53 9.68 0.87 -6.80
N THR A 54 10.42 1.59 -7.64
CA THR A 54 10.14 1.64 -9.08
C THR A 54 11.31 2.19 -9.88
N PHE A 55 11.31 1.97 -11.19
CA PHE A 55 12.19 2.66 -12.15
C PHE A 55 11.67 4.03 -12.58
N GLU A 56 10.42 4.37 -12.27
CA GLU A 56 9.85 5.68 -12.59
C GLU A 56 10.56 6.79 -11.82
N SER A 57 10.85 7.91 -12.49
CA SER A 57 11.56 9.06 -11.91
C SER A 57 10.61 10.10 -11.31
N GLN A 58 9.34 10.08 -11.71
CA GLN A 58 8.30 10.97 -11.20
C GLN A 58 6.91 10.34 -11.40
N PRO A 59 5.93 10.68 -10.54
CA PRO A 59 4.55 10.28 -10.78
C PRO A 59 4.02 10.91 -12.08
N PRO A 60 3.20 10.19 -12.87
CA PRO A 60 2.50 10.77 -14.02
C PRO A 60 1.45 11.80 -13.57
N ASP A 61 0.76 12.42 -14.51
CA ASP A 61 -0.51 13.07 -14.23
C ASP A 61 -1.66 12.06 -14.04
N TRP A 62 -2.82 12.55 -13.57
CA TRP A 62 -3.98 11.70 -13.36
C TRP A 62 -4.47 11.02 -14.64
N ALA A 63 -4.53 11.75 -15.75
CA ALA A 63 -5.04 11.22 -17.01
C ALA A 63 -4.23 10.02 -17.48
N ARG A 64 -2.90 10.13 -17.45
CA ARG A 64 -1.98 9.04 -17.81
C ARG A 64 -2.06 7.87 -16.82
N PHE A 65 -2.15 8.16 -15.53
CA PHE A 65 -2.30 7.12 -14.50
C PHE A 65 -3.60 6.34 -14.69
N ALA A 66 -4.71 7.04 -14.87
CA ALA A 66 -6.04 6.46 -15.00
C ALA A 66 -6.22 5.68 -16.32
N ALA A 67 -5.63 6.14 -17.41
CA ALA A 67 -5.73 5.49 -18.72
C ALA A 67 -5.13 4.07 -18.73
N GLY A 68 -4.07 3.84 -17.96
CA GLY A 68 -3.40 2.53 -17.89
C GLY A 68 -3.94 1.57 -16.83
N LYS A 69 -4.90 2.02 -15.99
CA LYS A 69 -5.34 1.28 -14.81
C LYS A 69 -6.87 1.29 -14.70
N PRO A 70 -7.56 0.18 -14.98
CA PRO A 70 -9.02 0.10 -14.89
C PRO A 70 -9.54 0.53 -13.51
N ALA A 71 -10.69 1.24 -13.47
CA ALA A 71 -11.25 1.82 -12.25
C ALA A 71 -11.47 0.78 -11.14
N HIS A 72 -12.01 -0.38 -11.50
CA HIS A 72 -12.27 -1.50 -10.58
C HIS A 72 -11.00 -2.18 -10.05
N LEU A 73 -9.82 -1.89 -10.61
CA LEU A 73 -8.51 -2.38 -10.15
C LEU A 73 -7.66 -1.28 -9.50
N ARG A 74 -8.30 -0.22 -8.96
CA ARG A 74 -7.64 0.90 -8.29
C ARG A 74 -8.30 1.16 -6.94
N HIS A 75 -7.53 1.11 -5.85
CA HIS A 75 -8.06 1.34 -4.51
C HIS A 75 -7.18 2.29 -3.71
N VAL A 76 -7.78 3.03 -2.78
CA VAL A 76 -7.11 3.82 -1.73
C VAL A 76 -7.50 3.30 -0.36
N ALA A 77 -6.58 3.36 0.57
CA ALA A 77 -6.85 3.18 1.99
C ALA A 77 -6.85 4.55 2.67
N MET A 78 -7.86 4.81 3.51
CA MET A 78 -8.03 6.07 4.22
C MET A 78 -8.30 5.81 5.70
N ASP A 79 -7.88 6.74 6.55
CA ASP A 79 -8.29 6.76 7.96
C ASP A 79 -9.70 7.35 8.14
N GLU A 80 -10.18 7.39 9.39
CA GLU A 80 -11.51 7.93 9.74
C GLU A 80 -11.67 9.42 9.38
N GLY A 81 -10.57 10.16 9.30
CA GLY A 81 -10.55 11.57 8.88
C GLY A 81 -10.52 11.76 7.36
N GLY A 82 -10.49 10.67 6.58
CA GLY A 82 -10.41 10.72 5.11
C GLY A 82 -9.00 10.95 4.57
N THR A 83 -7.97 10.90 5.42
CA THR A 83 -6.56 11.00 4.98
C THR A 83 -6.15 9.74 4.23
N VAL A 84 -5.61 9.89 3.03
CA VAL A 84 -5.11 8.76 2.24
C VAL A 84 -3.81 8.23 2.86
N LEU A 85 -3.82 6.94 3.22
CA LEU A 85 -2.71 6.23 3.86
C LEU A 85 -1.91 5.36 2.88
N GLY A 86 -2.47 5.08 1.71
CA GLY A 86 -1.84 4.28 0.67
C GLY A 86 -2.79 4.02 -0.49
N TRP A 87 -2.25 3.42 -1.52
CA TRP A 87 -3.00 3.06 -2.72
C TRP A 87 -2.46 1.77 -3.35
N VAL A 88 -3.31 1.10 -4.11
CA VAL A 88 -2.96 -0.01 -4.97
C VAL A 88 -3.66 0.15 -6.30
N ALA A 89 -3.02 -0.24 -7.38
CA ALA A 89 -3.64 -0.29 -8.69
C ALA A 89 -2.99 -1.36 -9.55
N ALA A 90 -3.74 -1.91 -10.51
CA ALA A 90 -3.19 -2.85 -11.46
C ALA A 90 -3.43 -2.40 -12.91
N SER A 91 -2.52 -2.80 -13.79
CA SER A 91 -2.60 -2.58 -15.24
C SER A 91 -2.48 -3.89 -15.98
N PRO A 92 -3.14 -4.04 -17.16
CA PRO A 92 -2.95 -5.21 -18.03
C PRO A 92 -1.47 -5.36 -18.42
N VAL A 93 -0.96 -6.59 -18.38
CA VAL A 93 0.43 -6.86 -18.81
C VAL A 93 0.59 -6.84 -20.33
N SER A 94 -0.52 -6.98 -21.08
CA SER A 94 -0.51 -7.03 -22.53
C SER A 94 -1.87 -6.61 -23.11
N ALA A 95 -1.85 -6.04 -24.31
CA ALA A 95 -3.08 -5.76 -25.09
C ALA A 95 -3.62 -7.00 -25.85
N ARG A 96 -2.92 -8.13 -25.83
CA ARG A 96 -3.36 -9.35 -26.53
C ARG A 96 -4.47 -10.04 -25.74
N PRO A 97 -5.60 -10.43 -26.38
CA PRO A 97 -6.74 -11.04 -25.70
C PRO A 97 -6.41 -12.29 -24.88
N VAL A 98 -5.41 -13.06 -25.30
CA VAL A 98 -4.97 -14.28 -24.58
C VAL A 98 -4.40 -13.98 -23.17
N TYR A 99 -4.06 -12.73 -22.89
CA TYR A 99 -3.57 -12.26 -21.57
C TYR A 99 -4.58 -11.34 -20.86
N ALA A 100 -5.84 -11.32 -21.29
CA ALA A 100 -6.84 -10.39 -20.74
C ALA A 100 -7.02 -10.47 -19.22
N GLY A 101 -6.78 -11.63 -18.63
CA GLY A 101 -6.86 -11.83 -17.18
C GLY A 101 -5.51 -11.84 -16.46
N VAL A 102 -4.46 -11.26 -17.07
CA VAL A 102 -3.15 -11.09 -16.43
C VAL A 102 -2.87 -9.61 -16.21
N VAL A 103 -2.66 -9.22 -14.96
CA VAL A 103 -2.39 -7.83 -14.57
C VAL A 103 -1.13 -7.72 -13.73
N GLU A 104 -0.47 -6.57 -13.80
CA GLU A 104 0.65 -6.20 -12.94
C GLU A 104 0.18 -5.14 -11.92
N GLU A 105 0.42 -5.40 -10.64
CA GLU A 105 0.03 -4.50 -9.56
C GLU A 105 1.16 -3.53 -9.18
N SER A 106 0.75 -2.45 -8.50
CA SER A 106 1.63 -1.51 -7.80
C SER A 106 0.95 -1.09 -6.50
N VAL A 107 1.61 -1.29 -5.37
CA VAL A 107 1.12 -0.89 -4.04
C VAL A 107 2.10 0.06 -3.36
N TYR A 108 1.55 1.14 -2.78
CA TYR A 108 2.33 2.16 -2.07
C TYR A 108 1.62 2.54 -0.78
N VAL A 109 2.38 2.64 0.30
CA VAL A 109 1.89 3.03 1.63
C VAL A 109 2.65 4.26 2.09
N HIS A 110 1.92 5.25 2.61
CA HIS A 110 2.53 6.44 3.21
C HIS A 110 3.44 6.04 4.38
N PRO A 111 4.64 6.61 4.54
CA PRO A 111 5.58 6.23 5.62
C PRO A 111 4.97 6.28 7.02
N SER A 112 4.09 7.26 7.31
CA SER A 112 3.40 7.35 8.62
C SER A 112 2.42 6.21 8.90
N ALA A 113 2.05 5.44 7.87
CA ALA A 113 1.13 4.30 7.98
C ALA A 113 1.86 2.95 7.88
N ALA A 114 3.20 2.96 7.83
CA ALA A 114 4.00 1.74 7.80
C ALA A 114 3.73 0.88 9.03
N GLY A 115 3.69 -0.44 8.86
CA GLY A 115 3.44 -1.39 9.96
C GLY A 115 1.99 -1.47 10.45
N ARG A 116 1.07 -0.62 9.95
CA ARG A 116 -0.36 -0.61 10.35
C ARG A 116 -1.25 -1.56 9.55
N GLY A 117 -0.69 -2.41 8.72
CA GLY A 117 -1.44 -3.37 7.90
C GLY A 117 -2.09 -2.79 6.64
N VAL A 118 -1.87 -1.51 6.32
CA VAL A 118 -2.48 -0.80 5.18
C VAL A 118 -2.19 -1.50 3.86
N GLY A 119 -0.94 -1.89 3.60
CA GLY A 119 -0.57 -2.61 2.38
C GLY A 119 -1.30 -3.95 2.23
N ARG A 120 -1.51 -4.66 3.33
CA ARG A 120 -2.29 -5.91 3.34
C ARG A 120 -3.75 -5.66 2.95
N LEU A 121 -4.39 -4.67 3.54
CA LEU A 121 -5.80 -4.33 3.22
C LEU A 121 -5.95 -3.94 1.75
N LEU A 122 -5.03 -3.14 1.22
CA LEU A 122 -5.03 -2.72 -0.18
C LEU A 122 -4.87 -3.90 -1.13
N LEU A 123 -3.89 -4.78 -0.91
CA LEU A 123 -3.69 -5.96 -1.76
C LEU A 123 -4.86 -6.95 -1.66
N GLN A 124 -5.46 -7.13 -0.48
CA GLN A 124 -6.67 -7.95 -0.34
C GLN A 124 -7.84 -7.39 -1.13
N ALA A 125 -8.04 -6.07 -1.12
CA ALA A 125 -9.08 -5.42 -1.92
C ALA A 125 -8.83 -5.57 -3.43
N LEU A 126 -7.58 -5.40 -3.87
CA LEU A 126 -7.20 -5.63 -5.26
C LEU A 126 -7.44 -7.08 -5.68
N ILE A 127 -7.02 -8.06 -4.88
CA ILE A 127 -7.22 -9.48 -5.15
C ILE A 127 -8.71 -9.79 -5.34
N ALA A 128 -9.56 -9.31 -4.43
CA ALA A 128 -11.00 -9.53 -4.50
C ALA A 128 -11.62 -8.89 -5.75
N SER A 129 -11.26 -7.65 -6.08
CA SER A 129 -11.79 -6.97 -7.27
C SER A 129 -11.25 -7.58 -8.58
N ALA A 130 -10.01 -8.04 -8.59
CA ALA A 130 -9.39 -8.71 -9.72
C ALA A 130 -10.09 -10.05 -10.01
N GLU A 131 -10.34 -10.88 -9.00
CA GLU A 131 -11.08 -12.12 -9.15
C GLU A 131 -12.52 -11.87 -9.63
N ALA A 132 -13.21 -10.87 -9.07
CA ALA A 132 -14.55 -10.49 -9.52
C ALA A 132 -14.59 -10.02 -10.98
N ALA A 133 -13.47 -9.47 -11.49
CA ALA A 133 -13.31 -9.03 -12.88
C ALA A 133 -12.80 -10.13 -13.83
N GLY A 134 -12.63 -11.36 -13.36
CA GLY A 134 -12.15 -12.47 -14.19
C GLY A 134 -10.63 -12.51 -14.40
N VAL A 135 -9.87 -11.80 -13.57
CA VAL A 135 -8.40 -11.84 -13.57
C VAL A 135 -7.94 -13.15 -12.93
N TRP A 136 -7.11 -13.91 -13.66
CA TRP A 136 -6.58 -15.20 -13.17
C TRP A 136 -5.14 -15.12 -12.67
N THR A 137 -4.38 -14.07 -13.04
CA THR A 137 -3.00 -13.86 -12.54
C THR A 137 -2.76 -12.39 -12.20
N ILE A 138 -2.21 -12.15 -11.01
CA ILE A 138 -1.68 -10.86 -10.60
C ILE A 138 -0.17 -10.99 -10.47
N GLU A 139 0.58 -10.23 -11.28
CA GLU A 139 2.04 -10.13 -11.18
C GLU A 139 2.45 -8.99 -10.25
N ALA A 140 3.56 -9.19 -9.53
CA ALA A 140 4.27 -8.16 -8.79
C ALA A 140 5.75 -8.15 -9.17
N LYS A 141 6.31 -6.95 -9.38
CA LYS A 141 7.73 -6.75 -9.74
C LYS A 141 8.42 -5.96 -8.64
N ILE A 142 9.27 -6.62 -7.87
CA ILE A 142 9.82 -6.09 -6.62
C ILE A 142 11.34 -6.14 -6.67
N PHE A 143 12.01 -5.05 -6.27
CA PHE A 143 13.46 -5.06 -6.08
C PHE A 143 13.83 -6.01 -4.94
N PRO A 144 14.92 -6.80 -5.07
CA PRO A 144 15.32 -7.78 -4.04
C PRO A 144 15.53 -7.16 -2.65
N GLU A 145 15.92 -5.90 -2.59
CA GLU A 145 16.18 -5.18 -1.35
C GLU A 145 14.91 -4.73 -0.63
N ASN A 146 13.76 -4.71 -1.32
CA ASN A 146 12.47 -4.38 -0.72
C ASN A 146 11.87 -5.60 -0.01
N THR A 147 12.55 -6.06 1.03
CA THR A 147 12.18 -7.28 1.78
C THR A 147 10.81 -7.18 2.44
N ALA A 148 10.40 -5.98 2.83
CA ALA A 148 9.08 -5.74 3.41
C ALA A 148 7.95 -6.01 2.40
N SER A 149 8.11 -5.55 1.15
CA SER A 149 7.15 -5.82 0.08
C SER A 149 7.13 -7.31 -0.29
N LEU A 150 8.30 -7.95 -0.42
CA LEU A 150 8.40 -9.38 -0.68
C LEU A 150 7.65 -10.21 0.37
N ALA A 151 7.89 -9.93 1.66
CA ALA A 151 7.23 -10.62 2.76
C ALA A 151 5.71 -10.38 2.78
N LEU A 152 5.25 -9.18 2.43
CA LEU A 152 3.84 -8.85 2.33
C LEU A 152 3.16 -9.66 1.23
N HIS A 153 3.73 -9.71 0.04
CA HIS A 153 3.18 -10.44 -1.11
C HIS A 153 3.14 -11.94 -0.86
N GLN A 154 4.22 -12.53 -0.33
CA GLN A 154 4.25 -13.95 0.03
C GLN A 154 3.15 -14.34 1.04
N LYS A 155 2.88 -13.49 2.05
CA LYS A 155 1.78 -13.73 3.01
C LYS A 155 0.39 -13.69 2.38
N LEU A 156 0.26 -13.12 1.18
CA LEU A 156 -1.00 -13.03 0.43
C LEU A 156 -1.05 -14.02 -0.75
N GLY A 157 -0.16 -15.01 -0.77
CA GLY A 157 -0.17 -16.10 -1.74
C GLY A 157 0.51 -15.77 -3.06
N PHE A 158 1.36 -14.74 -3.11
CA PHE A 158 2.24 -14.54 -4.25
C PHE A 158 3.46 -15.46 -4.14
N GLU A 159 3.80 -16.12 -5.22
CA GLU A 159 4.93 -17.03 -5.31
C GLU A 159 6.01 -16.48 -6.25
N PRO A 160 7.31 -16.65 -5.93
CA PRO A 160 8.38 -16.23 -6.81
C PRO A 160 8.41 -17.04 -8.10
N VAL A 161 8.35 -16.36 -9.25
CA VAL A 161 8.55 -16.95 -10.58
C VAL A 161 10.02 -17.00 -10.94
N GLY A 162 10.77 -15.94 -10.58
CA GLY A 162 12.19 -15.86 -10.86
C GLY A 162 12.78 -14.45 -10.71
N VAL A 163 14.08 -14.35 -10.98
CA VAL A 163 14.82 -13.09 -10.90
C VAL A 163 15.22 -12.64 -12.30
N ARG A 164 14.78 -11.45 -12.68
CA ARG A 164 15.20 -10.77 -13.91
C ARG A 164 16.44 -9.92 -13.61
N ARG A 165 17.61 -10.46 -13.91
CA ARG A 165 18.88 -9.81 -13.60
C ARG A 165 19.11 -8.61 -14.49
N ARG A 166 19.57 -7.50 -13.91
CA ARG A 166 19.89 -6.24 -14.60
C ARG A 166 18.77 -5.80 -15.53
N LEU A 167 17.52 -5.88 -15.05
CA LEU A 167 16.34 -5.59 -15.85
C LEU A 167 16.28 -4.14 -16.31
N GLY A 168 16.71 -3.19 -15.48
CA GLY A 168 16.70 -1.78 -15.76
C GLY A 168 17.83 -1.05 -15.06
N ARG A 169 18.23 0.09 -15.64
CA ARG A 169 19.20 1.00 -15.03
C ARG A 169 18.48 2.18 -14.39
N MET A 170 18.70 2.39 -13.10
CA MET A 170 18.11 3.52 -12.40
C MET A 170 18.58 4.84 -13.01
N SER A 171 17.63 5.74 -13.29
CA SER A 171 17.92 7.07 -13.84
C SER A 171 17.97 8.15 -12.76
N HIS A 172 17.57 7.85 -11.51
CA HIS A 172 17.37 8.83 -10.44
C HIS A 172 17.64 8.24 -9.04
N GLY A 173 17.63 9.12 -8.04
CA GLY A 173 17.70 8.75 -6.62
C GLY A 173 19.05 8.16 -6.21
N PRO A 174 19.09 7.50 -5.02
CA PRO A 174 20.34 7.01 -4.43
C PRO A 174 21.01 5.89 -5.24
N HIS A 175 20.29 5.28 -6.16
CA HIS A 175 20.77 4.20 -7.03
C HIS A 175 20.96 4.62 -8.48
N ALA A 176 21.00 5.93 -8.79
CA ALA A 176 21.20 6.44 -10.14
C ALA A 176 22.45 5.82 -10.80
N GLY A 177 22.31 5.37 -12.04
CA GLY A 177 23.38 4.71 -12.81
C GLY A 177 23.55 3.21 -12.51
N GLN A 178 22.94 2.65 -11.48
CA GLN A 178 23.06 1.24 -11.14
C GLN A 178 22.04 0.39 -11.91
N TRP A 179 22.49 -0.78 -12.37
CA TRP A 179 21.61 -1.82 -12.89
C TRP A 179 20.94 -2.55 -11.74
N ARG A 180 19.61 -2.76 -11.84
CA ARG A 180 18.83 -3.40 -10.77
C ARG A 180 18.22 -4.71 -11.25
N ASP A 181 18.28 -5.68 -10.38
CA ASP A 181 17.54 -6.93 -10.52
C ASP A 181 16.10 -6.71 -10.06
N VAL A 182 15.19 -7.53 -10.58
CA VAL A 182 13.77 -7.53 -10.18
C VAL A 182 13.33 -8.97 -9.95
N ILE A 183 12.73 -9.22 -8.81
CA ILE A 183 12.03 -10.47 -8.52
C ILE A 183 10.64 -10.35 -9.11
N LEU A 184 10.28 -11.28 -9.99
CA LEU A 184 8.92 -11.45 -10.47
C LEU A 184 8.21 -12.43 -9.54
N LEU A 185 7.09 -12.00 -8.97
CA LEU A 185 6.15 -12.85 -8.25
C LEU A 185 4.84 -12.89 -9.00
N GLU A 186 4.09 -13.97 -8.85
CA GLU A 186 2.71 -14.07 -9.33
C GLU A 186 1.80 -14.67 -8.27
N ARG A 187 0.54 -14.25 -8.29
CA ARG A 187 -0.55 -14.88 -7.57
C ARG A 187 -1.58 -15.39 -8.58
N ARG A 188 -1.75 -16.70 -8.62
CA ARG A 188 -2.80 -17.34 -9.44
C ARG A 188 -4.10 -17.38 -8.65
N SER A 189 -5.22 -17.09 -9.32
CA SER A 189 -6.54 -17.36 -8.75
C SER A 189 -6.76 -18.88 -8.66
N ALA A 190 -7.37 -19.31 -7.57
CA ALA A 190 -7.76 -20.70 -7.39
C ALA A 190 -9.11 -21.04 -8.09
N THR A 191 -9.83 -20.02 -8.56
CA THR A 191 -11.19 -20.15 -9.09
C THR A 191 -11.34 -19.67 -10.53
N ILE A 192 -10.43 -18.82 -11.01
CA ILE A 192 -10.47 -18.24 -12.34
C ILE A 192 -9.29 -18.77 -13.17
N GLY A 193 -9.57 -19.25 -14.39
CA GLY A 193 -8.54 -19.73 -15.31
C GLY A 193 -7.92 -21.09 -14.91
N SER A 194 -8.69 -21.89 -14.18
CA SER A 194 -8.36 -23.28 -13.84
C SER A 194 -8.94 -24.25 -14.86
#